data_0a39e3089a92e1ff746088efbc5a3128
#
_entry.id   0a39e3089a92e1ff746088efbc5a3128
#
_cell.length_a   1.000
_cell.length_b   1.000
_cell.length_c   1.000
_cell.angle_alpha   90.00
_cell.angle_beta   90.00
_cell.angle_gamma   90.00
#
_symmetry.space_group_name_H-M   'P 1'
#
loop_
_entity.id
_entity.type
_entity.pdbx_description
1 polymer ?
#
loop_
_entity_poly.entity_id
_entity_poly.type
_entity_poly.pdbx_seq_one_letter_code
_entity_poly.pdbx_strand_id
1 'polypeptide(L)'
;MTRGEGAAPLHFFPLLETDLAPLHASAMKALSLIADVDPDMHAEIVSHVSLIKLFTGLGIEGLSSPKAFGAIWLRMPEAGEEIPWFLEHLVHECSHLHLNALLALDPLLTNPNDIHTAPIRPDPRPLFQVLHGTFVLARNRRVHRRLVERHPDLGLEPALCRFEEQCASGVAVVTESMQPTPRGRRLLDSLQN
;
A
#
# COMPACT_ATOMS: atom_id res chain seq x y z
N MET A 1 -16.47 -6.71 17.09
CA MET A 1 -15.35 -7.21 16.25
C MET A 1 -15.28 -8.73 16.45
N THR A 2 -16.03 -9.48 15.70
CA THR A 2 -15.95 -10.93 15.66
C THR A 2 -14.73 -11.31 14.84
N ARG A 3 -13.76 -11.97 15.46
CA ARG A 3 -12.67 -12.66 14.75
C ARG A 3 -13.33 -13.71 13.86
N GLY A 4 -13.18 -13.58 12.55
CA GLY A 4 -13.51 -14.66 11.64
C GLY A 4 -12.71 -15.90 12.02
N GLU A 5 -13.37 -16.99 12.31
CA GLU A 5 -12.77 -18.30 12.53
C GLU A 5 -12.01 -18.68 11.26
N GLY A 6 -10.68 -18.84 11.36
CA GLY A 6 -9.87 -19.41 10.28
C GLY A 6 -8.59 -18.68 9.87
N ALA A 7 -8.31 -17.48 10.38
CA ALA A 7 -7.01 -16.86 10.09
C ALA A 7 -5.89 -17.55 10.88
N ALA A 8 -4.88 -18.09 10.18
CA ALA A 8 -3.69 -18.61 10.83
C ALA A 8 -3.08 -17.55 11.75
N PRO A 9 -2.55 -17.93 12.93
CA PRO A 9 -1.94 -16.97 13.82
C PRO A 9 -0.76 -16.29 13.12
N LEU A 10 -0.68 -14.96 13.26
CA LEU A 10 0.47 -14.20 12.77
C LEU A 10 1.66 -14.48 13.68
N HIS A 11 2.76 -14.92 13.11
CA HIS A 11 4.01 -15.17 13.81
C HIS A 11 5.00 -14.07 13.44
N PHE A 12 5.45 -13.30 14.42
CA PHE A 12 6.45 -12.27 14.27
C PHE A 12 7.70 -12.65 15.05
N PHE A 13 8.84 -12.67 14.36
CA PHE A 13 10.13 -12.86 14.98
C PHE A 13 10.99 -11.61 14.76
N PRO A 14 11.67 -11.09 15.80
CA PRO A 14 12.57 -9.97 15.63
C PRO A 14 13.78 -10.36 14.78
N LEU A 15 14.32 -9.39 14.04
CA LEU A 15 15.57 -9.54 13.31
C LEU A 15 16.77 -9.41 14.26
N LEU A 16 17.89 -10.01 13.86
CA LEU A 16 19.18 -9.75 14.49
C LEU A 16 19.70 -8.36 14.08
N GLU A 17 20.40 -7.68 14.97
CA GLU A 17 20.96 -6.35 14.68
C GLU A 17 21.91 -6.35 13.46
N THR A 18 22.62 -7.48 13.23
CA THR A 18 23.52 -7.66 12.09
C THR A 18 22.83 -7.57 10.73
N ASP A 19 21.52 -7.86 10.68
CA ASP A 19 20.76 -7.87 9.43
C ASP A 19 20.18 -6.49 9.11
N LEU A 20 20.16 -5.60 10.09
CA LEU A 20 19.48 -4.30 9.97
C LEU A 20 20.25 -3.29 9.11
N ALA A 21 21.59 -3.26 9.16
CA ALA A 21 22.36 -2.23 8.47
C ALA A 21 22.23 -2.30 6.92
N PRO A 22 22.34 -3.48 6.28
CA PRO A 22 22.11 -3.59 4.83
C PRO A 22 20.67 -3.26 4.45
N LEU A 23 19.68 -3.71 5.23
CA LEU A 23 18.27 -3.43 4.98
C LEU A 23 17.94 -1.94 5.12
N HIS A 24 18.55 -1.26 6.12
CA HIS A 24 18.44 0.19 6.24
C HIS A 24 18.99 0.91 5.00
N ALA A 25 20.17 0.50 4.49
CA ALA A 25 20.74 1.08 3.28
C ALA A 25 19.80 0.90 2.06
N SER A 26 19.20 -0.29 1.90
CA SER A 26 18.25 -0.57 0.83
C SER A 26 16.97 0.27 0.96
N ALA A 27 16.43 0.42 2.18
CA ALA A 27 15.27 1.27 2.43
C ALA A 27 15.56 2.75 2.11
N MET A 28 16.72 3.26 2.51
CA MET A 28 17.15 4.64 2.19
C MET A 28 17.35 4.84 0.68
N LYS A 29 17.88 3.82 -0.01
CA LYS A 29 18.00 3.86 -1.48
C LYS A 29 16.62 3.90 -2.15
N ALA A 30 15.66 3.09 -1.68
CA ALA A 30 14.29 3.11 -2.18
C ALA A 30 13.63 4.48 -1.95
N LEU A 31 13.78 5.09 -0.77
CA LEU A 31 13.30 6.45 -0.49
C LEU A 31 13.90 7.49 -1.43
N SER A 32 15.21 7.39 -1.71
CA SER A 32 15.88 8.29 -2.66
C SER A 32 15.34 8.15 -4.08
N LEU A 33 15.05 6.92 -4.53
CA LEU A 33 14.44 6.65 -5.83
C LEU A 33 13.00 7.20 -5.92
N ILE A 34 12.22 7.04 -4.85
CA ILE A 34 10.88 7.64 -4.78
C ILE A 34 10.98 9.17 -4.83
N ALA A 35 11.94 9.78 -4.12
CA ALA A 35 12.14 11.24 -4.14
C ALA A 35 12.47 11.77 -5.54
N ASP A 36 13.24 11.00 -6.33
CA ASP A 36 13.63 11.38 -7.70
C ASP A 36 12.44 11.39 -8.66
N VAL A 37 11.49 10.44 -8.51
CA VAL A 37 10.38 10.27 -9.46
C VAL A 37 9.05 10.84 -8.98
N ASP A 38 8.81 10.88 -7.66
CA ASP A 38 7.58 11.37 -7.04
C ASP A 38 7.88 12.10 -5.72
N PRO A 39 8.35 13.37 -5.79
CA PRO A 39 8.68 14.16 -4.59
C PRO A 39 7.52 14.30 -3.60
N ASP A 40 6.27 14.35 -4.09
CA ASP A 40 5.08 14.45 -3.24
C ASP A 40 4.87 13.17 -2.43
N MET A 41 5.04 12.00 -3.08
CA MET A 41 4.99 10.72 -2.38
C MET A 41 6.10 10.59 -1.35
N HIS A 42 7.31 10.99 -1.70
CA HIS A 42 8.44 11.00 -0.75
C HIS A 42 8.13 11.89 0.46
N ALA A 43 7.68 13.13 0.24
CA ALA A 43 7.34 14.06 1.31
C ALA A 43 6.24 13.48 2.22
N GLU A 44 5.25 12.80 1.63
CA GLU A 44 4.20 12.13 2.38
C GLU A 44 4.73 10.96 3.21
N ILE A 45 5.58 10.10 2.65
CA ILE A 45 6.21 9.00 3.40
C ILE A 45 6.97 9.56 4.61
N VAL A 46 7.81 10.56 4.40
CA VAL A 46 8.63 11.18 5.47
C VAL A 46 7.76 11.84 6.54
N SER A 47 6.61 12.40 6.16
CA SER A 47 5.69 13.04 7.11
C SER A 47 4.81 12.06 7.88
N HIS A 48 4.44 10.92 7.28
CA HIS A 48 3.50 9.95 7.86
C HIS A 48 4.20 8.77 8.53
N VAL A 49 5.40 8.41 8.10
CA VAL A 49 6.12 7.23 8.62
C VAL A 49 7.28 7.66 9.51
N SER A 50 7.11 7.50 10.80
CA SER A 50 8.13 7.80 11.81
C SER A 50 8.95 6.59 12.23
N LEU A 51 8.41 5.38 12.02
CA LEU A 51 9.02 4.12 12.42
C LEU A 51 8.75 3.03 11.39
N ILE A 52 9.80 2.39 10.92
CA ILE A 52 9.74 1.15 10.14
C ILE A 52 10.30 0.03 11.01
N LYS A 53 9.45 -0.96 11.33
CA LYS A 53 9.86 -2.14 12.08
C LYS A 53 9.86 -3.35 11.16
N LEU A 54 11.04 -3.96 10.98
CA LEU A 54 11.19 -5.17 10.21
C LEU A 54 10.94 -6.41 11.09
N PHE A 55 10.40 -7.46 10.49
CA PHE A 55 10.13 -8.73 11.14
C PHE A 55 10.34 -9.91 10.17
N THR A 56 10.53 -11.11 10.70
CA THR A 56 10.40 -12.36 9.96
C THR A 56 9.11 -13.06 10.39
N GLY A 57 8.48 -13.79 9.48
CA GLY A 57 7.24 -14.49 9.78
C GLY A 57 6.43 -14.85 8.54
N LEU A 58 5.27 -15.44 8.78
CA LEU A 58 4.35 -15.88 7.74
C LEU A 58 3.00 -15.17 7.87
N GLY A 59 2.29 -15.07 6.75
CA GLY A 59 0.89 -14.64 6.70
C GLY A 59 0.64 -13.21 6.28
N ILE A 60 1.61 -12.28 6.48
CA ILE A 60 1.52 -10.90 5.99
C ILE A 60 2.89 -10.41 5.52
N GLU A 61 2.87 -9.46 4.60
CA GLU A 61 4.07 -8.80 4.07
C GLU A 61 4.29 -7.43 4.69
N GLY A 62 3.21 -6.72 5.00
CA GLY A 62 3.23 -5.44 5.67
C GLY A 62 2.00 -5.24 6.57
N LEU A 63 2.11 -4.29 7.47
CA LEU A 63 1.04 -3.88 8.36
C LEU A 63 1.21 -2.43 8.75
N SER A 64 0.12 -1.67 8.65
CA SER A 64 -0.05 -0.37 9.27
C SER A 64 -1.38 -0.33 10.02
N SER A 65 -1.50 0.55 11.00
CA SER A 65 -2.71 0.61 11.81
C SER A 65 -3.03 2.04 12.22
N PRO A 66 -4.31 2.47 12.16
CA PRO A 66 -4.71 3.77 12.70
C PRO A 66 -4.48 3.90 14.20
N LYS A 67 -4.38 2.76 14.94
CA LYS A 67 -4.07 2.76 16.38
C LYS A 67 -2.59 2.99 16.69
N ALA A 68 -1.73 2.80 15.71
CA ALA A 68 -0.29 3.05 15.80
C ALA A 68 0.15 3.90 14.59
N PHE A 69 -0.54 5.02 14.40
CA PHE A 69 -0.28 5.92 13.29
C PHE A 69 1.17 6.39 13.30
N GLY A 70 1.83 6.31 12.14
CA GLY A 70 3.24 6.62 11.98
C GLY A 70 4.18 5.41 12.11
N ALA A 71 3.70 4.26 12.55
CA ALA A 71 4.48 3.03 12.54
C ALA A 71 4.00 2.08 11.44
N ILE A 72 4.95 1.53 10.68
CA ILE A 72 4.71 0.45 9.74
C ILE A 72 5.59 -0.75 10.08
N TRP A 73 5.05 -1.94 9.87
CA TRP A 73 5.76 -3.21 10.05
C TRP A 73 5.91 -3.86 8.68
N LEU A 74 7.12 -4.22 8.31
CA LEU A 74 7.40 -4.86 7.02
C LEU A 74 8.11 -6.20 7.26
N ARG A 75 7.66 -7.24 6.58
CA ARG A 75 8.37 -8.50 6.53
C ARG A 75 9.73 -8.28 5.85
N MET A 76 10.74 -8.99 6.30
CA MET A 76 12.05 -8.97 5.67
C MET A 76 11.94 -9.40 4.20
N PRO A 77 12.52 -8.64 3.25
CA PRO A 77 12.57 -9.02 1.85
C PRO A 77 13.41 -10.29 1.64
N GLU A 78 13.23 -10.92 0.49
CA GLU A 78 14.14 -11.97 0.04
C GLU A 78 15.47 -11.36 -0.40
N ALA A 79 16.55 -12.11 -0.27
CA ALA A 79 17.88 -11.63 -0.63
C ALA A 79 17.96 -11.31 -2.13
N GLY A 80 18.41 -10.12 -2.45
CA GLY A 80 18.50 -9.60 -3.82
C GLY A 80 17.26 -8.83 -4.30
N GLU A 81 16.15 -8.87 -3.54
CA GLU A 81 14.89 -8.19 -3.88
C GLU A 81 14.61 -6.97 -2.98
N GLU A 82 15.60 -6.53 -2.18
CA GLU A 82 15.39 -5.54 -1.12
C GLU A 82 14.88 -4.20 -1.67
N ILE A 83 15.46 -3.68 -2.76
CA ILE A 83 15.07 -2.38 -3.31
C ILE A 83 13.66 -2.43 -3.90
N PRO A 84 13.31 -3.35 -4.82
CA PRO A 84 11.95 -3.50 -5.31
C PRO A 84 10.92 -3.68 -4.18
N TRP A 85 11.27 -4.49 -3.18
CA TRP A 85 10.43 -4.72 -2.00
C TRP A 85 10.14 -3.42 -1.24
N PHE A 86 11.17 -2.64 -0.88
CA PHE A 86 10.97 -1.38 -0.16
C PHE A 86 10.25 -0.34 -1.00
N LEU A 87 10.49 -0.26 -2.32
CA LEU A 87 9.75 0.63 -3.22
C LEU A 87 8.24 0.37 -3.16
N GLU A 88 7.84 -0.91 -3.25
CA GLU A 88 6.43 -1.29 -3.18
C GLU A 88 5.85 -1.02 -1.79
N HIS A 89 6.48 -1.52 -0.73
CA HIS A 89 5.88 -1.58 0.59
C HIS A 89 5.90 -0.26 1.35
N LEU A 90 6.86 0.63 1.09
CA LEU A 90 6.85 1.99 1.64
C LEU A 90 5.67 2.80 1.09
N VAL A 91 5.43 2.71 -0.22
CA VAL A 91 4.27 3.35 -0.86
C VAL A 91 2.97 2.72 -0.37
N HIS A 92 2.93 1.38 -0.27
CA HIS A 92 1.76 0.61 0.16
C HIS A 92 1.31 1.00 1.56
N GLU A 93 2.18 0.89 2.55
CA GLU A 93 1.82 1.14 3.95
C GLU A 93 1.59 2.62 4.23
N CYS A 94 2.35 3.52 3.60
CA CYS A 94 2.08 4.95 3.66
C CYS A 94 0.69 5.28 3.09
N SER A 95 0.29 4.62 1.99
CA SER A 95 -1.04 4.82 1.41
C SER A 95 -2.16 4.39 2.35
N HIS A 96 -1.98 3.30 3.10
CA HIS A 96 -2.92 2.91 4.17
C HIS A 96 -3.01 3.98 5.27
N LEU A 97 -1.88 4.52 5.74
CA LEU A 97 -1.87 5.58 6.74
C LEU A 97 -2.59 6.84 6.22
N HIS A 98 -2.29 7.26 5.00
CA HIS A 98 -2.92 8.43 4.38
C HIS A 98 -4.43 8.27 4.24
N LEU A 99 -4.89 7.14 3.70
CA LEU A 99 -6.33 6.90 3.56
C LEU A 99 -7.04 6.83 4.92
N ASN A 100 -6.41 6.23 5.93
CA ASN A 100 -6.95 6.24 7.30
C ASN A 100 -7.06 7.66 7.86
N ALA A 101 -6.13 8.56 7.57
CA ALA A 101 -6.22 9.97 7.95
C ALA A 101 -7.39 10.68 7.24
N LEU A 102 -7.61 10.40 5.96
CA LEU A 102 -8.77 10.92 5.22
C LEU A 102 -10.09 10.40 5.80
N LEU A 103 -10.17 9.11 6.09
CA LEU A 103 -11.34 8.46 6.68
C LEU A 103 -11.68 8.98 8.08
N ALA A 104 -10.69 9.45 8.83
CA ALA A 104 -10.92 10.11 10.12
C ALA A 104 -11.65 11.47 9.99
N LEU A 105 -11.58 12.09 8.80
CA LEU A 105 -12.19 13.38 8.51
C LEU A 105 -13.53 13.27 7.76
N ASP A 106 -13.72 12.20 6.97
CA ASP A 106 -14.87 12.00 6.10
C ASP A 106 -14.99 10.50 5.76
N PRO A 107 -16.17 9.89 5.83
CA PRO A 107 -16.34 8.47 5.50
C PRO A 107 -16.05 8.13 4.04
N LEU A 108 -15.93 9.13 3.15
CA LEU A 108 -15.68 9.04 1.70
C LEU A 108 -16.81 8.38 0.89
N LEU A 109 -17.57 7.44 1.47
CA LEU A 109 -18.70 6.75 0.82
C LEU A 109 -19.82 6.53 1.84
N THR A 110 -21.07 6.50 1.35
CA THR A 110 -22.28 6.31 2.18
C THR A 110 -22.75 4.86 2.23
N ASN A 111 -22.18 3.99 1.37
CA ASN A 111 -22.50 2.56 1.29
C ASN A 111 -21.27 1.66 1.56
N PRO A 112 -20.56 1.82 2.69
CA PRO A 112 -19.29 1.13 2.95
C PRO A 112 -19.39 -0.39 3.08
N ASN A 113 -20.56 -0.91 3.45
CA ASN A 113 -20.77 -2.32 3.77
C ASN A 113 -21.34 -3.14 2.61
N ASP A 114 -21.60 -2.52 1.45
CA ASP A 114 -22.05 -3.25 0.27
C ASP A 114 -20.98 -4.26 -0.15
N ILE A 115 -21.41 -5.49 -0.44
CA ILE A 115 -20.49 -6.59 -0.71
C ILE A 115 -20.19 -6.68 -2.20
N HIS A 116 -18.92 -6.64 -2.56
CA HIS A 116 -18.45 -6.75 -3.94
C HIS A 116 -17.28 -7.72 -4.06
N THR A 117 -17.16 -8.35 -5.23
CA THR A 117 -15.99 -9.13 -5.57
C THR A 117 -14.82 -8.19 -5.77
N ALA A 118 -13.75 -8.39 -5.00
CA ALA A 118 -12.54 -7.59 -5.12
C ALA A 118 -11.63 -8.18 -6.21
N PRO A 119 -11.08 -7.37 -7.12
CA PRO A 119 -10.19 -7.87 -8.18
C PRO A 119 -8.88 -8.45 -7.65
N ILE A 120 -8.49 -8.08 -6.43
CA ILE A 120 -7.22 -8.47 -5.80
C ILE A 120 -7.35 -9.77 -4.99
N ARG A 121 -8.57 -10.13 -4.61
CA ARG A 121 -8.86 -11.32 -3.79
C ARG A 121 -10.16 -11.98 -4.25
N PRO A 122 -10.21 -13.31 -4.25
CA PRO A 122 -11.38 -14.03 -4.77
C PRO A 122 -12.61 -13.94 -3.86
N ASP A 123 -12.45 -13.57 -2.59
CA ASP A 123 -13.53 -13.47 -1.62
C ASP A 123 -14.30 -12.15 -1.72
N PRO A 124 -15.63 -12.16 -1.68
CA PRO A 124 -16.46 -10.95 -1.63
C PRO A 124 -16.16 -10.11 -0.37
N ARG A 125 -16.14 -8.79 -0.51
CA ARG A 125 -15.72 -7.86 0.56
C ARG A 125 -16.59 -6.62 0.62
N PRO A 126 -16.65 -5.97 1.80
CA PRO A 126 -17.22 -4.65 1.93
C PRO A 126 -16.55 -3.63 0.99
N LEU A 127 -17.36 -2.76 0.38
CA LEU A 127 -16.90 -1.78 -0.60
C LEU A 127 -15.79 -0.86 -0.07
N PHE A 128 -15.81 -0.53 1.24
CA PHE A 128 -14.73 0.25 1.84
C PHE A 128 -13.38 -0.45 1.76
N GLN A 129 -13.34 -1.80 1.82
CA GLN A 129 -12.09 -2.56 1.65
C GLN A 129 -11.64 -2.60 0.19
N VAL A 130 -12.60 -2.64 -0.75
CA VAL A 130 -12.28 -2.54 -2.18
C VAL A 130 -11.70 -1.16 -2.49
N LEU A 131 -12.33 -0.08 -1.99
CA LEU A 131 -11.79 1.28 -2.11
C LEU A 131 -10.39 1.40 -1.52
N HIS A 132 -10.16 0.81 -0.33
CA HIS A 132 -8.88 0.85 0.35
C HIS A 132 -7.76 0.19 -0.48
N GLY A 133 -8.01 -1.02 -0.98
CA GLY A 133 -7.07 -1.71 -1.86
C GLY A 133 -6.84 -0.97 -3.19
N THR A 134 -7.91 -0.47 -3.82
CA THR A 134 -7.81 0.29 -5.07
C THR A 134 -6.97 1.57 -4.90
N PHE A 135 -7.15 2.29 -3.80
CA PHE A 135 -6.36 3.48 -3.49
C PHE A 135 -4.86 3.16 -3.38
N VAL A 136 -4.51 2.10 -2.65
CA VAL A 136 -3.12 1.66 -2.50
C VAL A 136 -2.51 1.25 -3.84
N LEU A 137 -3.26 0.49 -4.66
CA LEU A 137 -2.83 0.08 -6.00
C LEU A 137 -2.61 1.27 -6.94
N ALA A 138 -3.51 2.24 -6.94
CA ALA A 138 -3.38 3.42 -7.79
C ALA A 138 -2.10 4.21 -7.48
N ARG A 139 -1.74 4.31 -6.21
CA ARG A 139 -0.54 5.00 -5.77
C ARG A 139 0.74 4.22 -6.11
N ASN A 140 0.74 2.90 -5.89
CA ASN A 140 1.84 2.05 -6.33
C ASN A 140 2.02 2.10 -7.85
N ARG A 141 0.92 1.97 -8.63
CA ARG A 141 0.93 2.12 -10.09
C ARG A 141 1.61 3.42 -10.52
N ARG A 142 1.21 4.55 -9.91
CA ARG A 142 1.76 5.88 -10.24
C ARG A 142 3.27 5.95 -10.02
N VAL A 143 3.74 5.51 -8.86
CA VAL A 143 5.17 5.55 -8.52
C VAL A 143 5.96 4.58 -9.40
N HIS A 144 5.49 3.33 -9.56
CA HIS A 144 6.19 2.33 -10.36
C HIS A 144 6.25 2.71 -11.84
N ARG A 145 5.21 3.34 -12.41
CA ARG A 145 5.25 3.84 -13.79
C ARG A 145 6.39 4.84 -13.97
N ARG A 146 6.51 5.81 -13.09
CA ARG A 146 7.59 6.81 -13.12
C ARG A 146 8.97 6.18 -12.89
N LEU A 147 9.06 5.16 -12.01
CA LEU A 147 10.30 4.42 -11.79
C LEU A 147 10.72 3.65 -13.04
N VAL A 148 9.82 2.94 -13.71
CA VAL A 148 10.12 2.22 -14.96
C VAL A 148 10.57 3.18 -16.05
N GLU A 149 9.94 4.33 -16.19
CA GLU A 149 10.34 5.37 -17.16
C GLU A 149 11.73 5.96 -16.88
N ARG A 150 12.05 6.19 -15.61
CA ARG A 150 13.28 6.90 -15.21
C ARG A 150 14.45 5.96 -14.90
N HIS A 151 14.17 4.76 -14.41
CA HIS A 151 15.12 3.76 -13.94
C HIS A 151 14.79 2.37 -14.50
N PRO A 152 14.83 2.16 -15.83
CA PRO A 152 14.43 0.88 -16.45
C PRO A 152 15.30 -0.30 -16.03
N ASP A 153 16.52 -0.05 -15.57
CA ASP A 153 17.46 -1.04 -15.05
C ASP A 153 17.04 -1.68 -13.72
N LEU A 154 16.02 -1.15 -13.04
CA LEU A 154 15.47 -1.76 -11.82
C LEU A 154 14.59 -2.99 -12.08
N GLY A 155 14.18 -3.27 -13.32
CA GLY A 155 13.39 -4.44 -13.68
C GLY A 155 11.99 -4.47 -13.05
N LEU A 156 11.34 -3.31 -12.89
CA LEU A 156 10.05 -3.17 -12.20
C LEU A 156 8.82 -3.35 -13.12
N GLU A 157 9.01 -3.64 -14.41
CA GLU A 157 7.93 -3.82 -15.39
C GLU A 157 6.91 -4.90 -14.97
N PRO A 158 7.32 -6.07 -14.44
CA PRO A 158 6.35 -7.07 -13.99
C PRO A 158 5.47 -6.57 -12.83
N ALA A 159 6.05 -5.80 -11.89
CA ALA A 159 5.30 -5.20 -10.80
C ALA A 159 4.33 -4.12 -11.31
N LEU A 160 4.77 -3.28 -12.26
CA LEU A 160 3.93 -2.27 -12.88
C LEU A 160 2.74 -2.91 -13.62
N CYS A 161 2.95 -3.92 -14.45
CA CYS A 161 1.86 -4.64 -15.14
C CYS A 161 0.83 -5.17 -14.13
N ARG A 162 1.28 -5.81 -13.05
CA ARG A 162 0.40 -6.29 -11.98
C ARG A 162 -0.42 -5.15 -11.36
N PHE A 163 0.20 -4.01 -11.06
CA PHE A 163 -0.52 -2.85 -10.50
C PHE A 163 -1.50 -2.24 -11.49
N GLU A 164 -1.18 -2.19 -12.77
CA GLU A 164 -2.08 -1.68 -13.80
C GLU A 164 -3.35 -2.53 -13.94
N GLU A 165 -3.21 -3.85 -14.03
CA GLU A 165 -4.33 -4.78 -14.13
C GLU A 165 -5.24 -4.73 -12.88
N GLN A 166 -4.63 -4.84 -11.70
CA GLN A 166 -5.37 -4.84 -10.43
C GLN A 166 -6.03 -3.49 -10.15
N CYS A 167 -5.34 -2.39 -10.44
CA CYS A 167 -5.90 -1.04 -10.28
C CYS A 167 -7.08 -0.81 -11.22
N ALA A 168 -6.94 -1.17 -12.50
CA ALA A 168 -8.03 -1.02 -13.48
C ALA A 168 -9.30 -1.75 -13.03
N SER A 169 -9.15 -3.00 -12.57
CA SER A 169 -10.27 -3.79 -12.06
C SER A 169 -10.88 -3.17 -10.78
N GLY A 170 -10.04 -2.68 -9.86
CA GLY A 170 -10.52 -2.03 -8.63
C GLY A 170 -11.25 -0.71 -8.91
N VAL A 171 -10.70 0.11 -9.79
CA VAL A 171 -11.31 1.38 -10.23
C VAL A 171 -12.66 1.14 -10.87
N ALA A 172 -12.82 0.10 -11.72
CA ALA A 172 -14.10 -0.24 -12.32
C ALA A 172 -15.17 -0.53 -11.26
N VAL A 173 -14.87 -1.41 -10.28
CA VAL A 173 -15.80 -1.74 -9.19
C VAL A 173 -16.15 -0.50 -8.36
N VAL A 174 -15.17 0.30 -7.96
CA VAL A 174 -15.41 1.48 -7.12
C VAL A 174 -16.20 2.55 -7.88
N THR A 175 -15.92 2.76 -9.16
CA THR A 175 -16.63 3.74 -10.01
C THR A 175 -18.11 3.36 -10.19
N GLU A 176 -18.40 2.09 -10.40
CA GLU A 176 -19.76 1.59 -10.61
C GLU A 176 -20.58 1.57 -9.32
N SER A 177 -19.96 1.19 -8.19
CA SER A 177 -20.70 0.81 -6.98
C SER A 177 -20.67 1.87 -5.87
N MET A 178 -19.68 2.77 -5.86
CA MET A 178 -19.50 3.73 -4.79
C MET A 178 -20.55 4.84 -4.82
N GLN A 179 -21.15 5.10 -3.66
CA GLN A 179 -21.96 6.30 -3.41
C GLN A 179 -21.08 7.30 -2.64
N PRO A 180 -20.35 8.20 -3.36
CA PRO A 180 -19.33 9.02 -2.72
C PRO A 180 -19.90 10.23 -2.00
N THR A 181 -19.27 10.61 -0.89
CA THR A 181 -19.38 11.96 -0.34
C THR A 181 -18.73 13.00 -1.29
N PRO A 182 -18.86 14.33 -1.06
CA PRO A 182 -18.13 15.31 -1.85
C PRO A 182 -16.60 15.13 -1.82
N ARG A 183 -16.02 14.67 -0.69
CA ARG A 183 -14.59 14.32 -0.60
C ARG A 183 -14.30 13.01 -1.30
N GLY A 184 -15.16 12.02 -1.12
CA GLY A 184 -15.07 10.73 -1.81
C GLY A 184 -15.11 10.87 -3.33
N ARG A 185 -15.88 11.82 -3.88
CA ARG A 185 -15.91 12.12 -5.32
C ARG A 185 -14.53 12.58 -5.80
N ARG A 186 -13.92 13.55 -5.12
CA ARG A 186 -12.57 14.01 -5.48
C ARG A 186 -11.52 12.89 -5.40
N LEU A 187 -11.65 12.01 -4.39
CA LEU A 187 -10.78 10.83 -4.29
C LEU A 187 -10.99 9.91 -5.49
N LEU A 188 -12.25 9.57 -5.81
CA LEU A 188 -12.59 8.70 -6.93
C LEU A 188 -12.05 9.25 -8.27
N ASP A 189 -12.21 10.55 -8.52
CA ASP A 189 -11.69 11.21 -9.71
C ASP A 189 -10.14 11.10 -9.78
N SER A 190 -9.45 11.14 -8.63
CA SER A 190 -7.99 11.00 -8.57
C SER A 190 -7.47 9.58 -8.84
N LEU A 191 -8.30 8.54 -8.67
CA LEU A 191 -7.92 7.16 -8.93
C LEU A 191 -7.89 6.82 -10.43
N GLN A 192 -8.58 7.61 -11.25
CA GLN A 192 -8.70 7.40 -12.70
C GLN A 192 -7.52 7.98 -13.49
N ASN A 193 -6.73 8.86 -12.87
CA ASN A 193 -5.55 9.52 -13.44
C ASN A 193 -4.25 8.82 -13.01
#